data_2360abf612989538e1bd5dd51956a7f7
#
_entry.id   2360abf612989538e1bd5dd51956a7f7
#
_cell.length_a   1.000
_cell.length_b   1.000
_cell.length_c   1.000
_cell.angle_alpha   90.00
_cell.angle_beta   90.00
_cell.angle_gamma   90.00
#
_symmetry.space_group_name_H-M   'P 1'
#
loop_
_entity.id
_entity.type
_entity.pdbx_description
1 polymer ?
#
loop_
_entity_poly.entity_id
_entity_poly.type
_entity_poly.pdbx_seq_one_letter_code
_entity_poly.pdbx_strand_id
1 'polypeptide(L)'
;AQRAAWRERTADCTVDTVYFGGGTPSYLGADRLCRILETAFAHYRVDKNAEITTEANPDSAREVSALRQLREAGFNRISLGMQSASDDELRLIGRVHTHKETVEAVHAARAAGFDNVSLDLIYGLPEQTMAHWRENLQAAITLRPEHLSCYGLKIEEGTPLDRKKDALRIPDDDEQAEEYLATVE
;
A
#
# COMPACT_ATOMS: atom_id res chain seq x y z
N ALA A 1 -10.42 27.11 2.20
CA ALA A 1 -11.78 27.19 1.68
C ALA A 1 -12.56 25.89 1.90
N GLN A 2 -12.06 24.70 1.54
CA GLN A 2 -12.73 23.41 1.75
C GLN A 2 -13.05 23.13 3.23
N ARG A 3 -12.12 23.43 4.15
CA ARG A 3 -12.32 23.22 5.60
C ARG A 3 -13.55 23.94 6.16
N ALA A 4 -13.82 25.17 5.71
CA ALA A 4 -14.96 25.95 6.20
C ALA A 4 -16.31 25.34 5.75
N ALA A 5 -16.36 24.87 4.49
CA ALA A 5 -17.58 24.29 3.94
C ALA A 5 -18.00 22.96 4.59
N TRP A 6 -17.03 22.17 5.10
CA TRP A 6 -17.28 20.87 5.72
C TRP A 6 -17.49 20.95 7.24
N ARG A 7 -16.98 22.01 7.89
CA ARG A 7 -16.97 22.13 9.35
C ARG A 7 -18.37 22.06 9.97
N GLU A 8 -19.36 22.73 9.37
CA GLU A 8 -20.73 22.68 9.84
C GLU A 8 -21.38 21.32 9.63
N ARG A 9 -21.06 20.66 8.50
CA ARG A 9 -21.61 19.34 8.15
C ARG A 9 -21.05 18.19 8.97
N THR A 10 -19.87 18.37 9.57
CA THR A 10 -19.14 17.34 10.32
C THR A 10 -19.01 17.66 11.81
N ALA A 11 -19.71 18.71 12.29
CA ALA A 11 -19.58 19.17 13.66
C ALA A 11 -19.92 18.10 14.71
N ASP A 12 -20.89 17.24 14.39
CA ASP A 12 -21.34 16.15 15.26
C ASP A 12 -20.71 14.78 14.90
N CYS A 13 -19.85 14.73 13.87
CA CYS A 13 -19.20 13.49 13.47
C CYS A 13 -17.95 13.24 14.31
N THR A 14 -17.72 11.97 14.62
CA THR A 14 -16.44 11.50 15.13
C THR A 14 -15.75 10.77 13.99
N VAL A 15 -14.45 11.06 13.76
CA VAL A 15 -13.62 10.40 12.75
C VAL A 15 -13.10 9.09 13.33
N ASP A 16 -13.43 7.98 12.73
CA ASP A 16 -12.98 6.63 13.09
C ASP A 16 -11.85 6.12 12.20
N THR A 17 -11.61 6.78 11.07
CA THR A 17 -10.51 6.44 10.15
C THR A 17 -9.83 7.68 9.58
N VAL A 18 -8.50 7.65 9.50
CA VAL A 18 -7.68 8.64 8.78
C VAL A 18 -6.76 7.91 7.84
N TYR A 19 -6.87 8.21 6.56
CA TYR A 19 -6.11 7.51 5.53
C TYR A 19 -5.24 8.47 4.72
N PHE A 20 -3.93 8.21 4.73
CA PHE A 20 -2.94 8.91 3.92
C PHE A 20 -2.63 8.06 2.69
N GLY A 21 -3.18 8.45 1.56
CA GLY A 21 -3.04 7.74 0.30
C GLY A 21 -2.91 8.69 -0.88
N GLY A 22 -2.78 8.10 -2.08
CA GLY A 22 -2.62 8.82 -3.33
C GLY A 22 -1.16 9.18 -3.63
N GLY A 23 -0.66 8.73 -4.75
CA GLY A 23 0.78 8.75 -5.02
C GLY A 23 1.53 7.88 -4.02
N THR A 24 2.52 8.42 -3.34
CA THR A 24 3.25 7.70 -2.30
C THR A 24 3.51 8.62 -1.11
N PRO A 25 2.66 8.59 -0.08
CA PRO A 25 2.77 9.48 1.07
C PRO A 25 4.13 9.43 1.77
N SER A 26 4.75 8.25 1.85
CA SER A 26 6.06 8.08 2.49
C SER A 26 7.18 8.93 1.89
N TYR A 27 7.09 9.34 0.63
CA TYR A 27 8.05 10.28 0.02
C TYR A 27 7.98 11.70 0.57
N LEU A 28 6.90 12.06 1.27
CA LEU A 28 6.85 13.34 1.99
C LEU A 28 7.79 13.37 3.20
N GLY A 29 8.15 12.18 3.71
CA GLY A 29 8.90 12.01 4.94
C GLY A 29 8.04 12.09 6.20
N ALA A 30 8.52 11.45 7.27
CA ALA A 30 7.79 11.31 8.53
C ALA A 30 7.38 12.65 9.14
N ASP A 31 8.29 13.65 9.16
CA ASP A 31 7.99 14.97 9.73
C ASP A 31 6.77 15.64 9.12
N ARG A 32 6.63 15.58 7.79
CA ARG A 32 5.50 16.21 7.10
C ARG A 32 4.21 15.45 7.32
N LEU A 33 4.26 14.11 7.31
CA LEU A 33 3.11 13.27 7.59
C LEU A 33 2.60 13.49 9.02
N CYS A 34 3.49 13.55 10.02
CA CYS A 34 3.14 13.86 11.40
C CYS A 34 2.47 15.24 11.53
N ARG A 35 3.01 16.28 10.90
CA ARG A 35 2.40 17.63 10.93
C ARG A 35 1.02 17.67 10.25
N ILE A 36 0.80 16.88 9.21
CA ILE A 36 -0.52 16.79 8.57
C ILE A 36 -1.50 16.10 9.52
N LEU A 37 -1.07 15.00 10.17
CA LEU A 37 -1.90 14.28 11.15
C LEU A 37 -2.23 15.15 12.37
N GLU A 38 -1.25 15.88 12.93
CA GLU A 38 -1.48 16.86 14.00
C GLU A 38 -2.53 17.90 13.60
N THR A 39 -2.48 18.36 12.33
CA THR A 39 -3.46 19.28 11.81
C THR A 39 -4.87 18.64 11.75
N ALA A 40 -4.97 17.36 11.42
CA ALA A 40 -6.23 16.64 11.45
C ALA A 40 -6.78 16.55 12.89
N PHE A 41 -5.97 16.17 13.87
CA PHE A 41 -6.34 16.12 15.29
C PHE A 41 -6.78 17.48 15.84
N ALA A 42 -6.14 18.56 15.41
CA ALA A 42 -6.51 19.92 15.85
C ALA A 42 -7.86 20.41 15.28
N HIS A 43 -8.37 19.80 14.22
CA HIS A 43 -9.53 20.28 13.49
C HIS A 43 -10.73 19.33 13.50
N TYR A 44 -10.53 18.08 13.82
CA TYR A 44 -11.56 17.04 13.82
C TYR A 44 -11.56 16.28 15.13
N ARG A 45 -12.72 15.82 15.56
CA ARG A 45 -12.85 14.92 16.70
C ARG A 45 -12.52 13.49 16.21
N VAL A 46 -11.25 13.12 16.33
CA VAL A 46 -10.78 11.77 15.98
C VAL A 46 -10.97 10.86 17.19
N ASP A 47 -11.58 9.69 16.96
CA ASP A 47 -11.73 8.67 18.01
C ASP A 47 -10.36 8.19 18.48
N LYS A 48 -10.23 7.89 19.76
CA LYS A 48 -8.98 7.39 20.34
C LYS A 48 -8.53 6.02 19.77
N ASN A 49 -9.49 5.26 19.24
CA ASN A 49 -9.26 3.96 18.60
C ASN A 49 -9.31 4.05 17.06
N ALA A 50 -9.31 5.26 16.50
CA ALA A 50 -9.35 5.43 15.05
C ALA A 50 -8.22 4.68 14.37
N GLU A 51 -8.52 4.07 13.23
CA GLU A 51 -7.47 3.55 12.33
C GLU A 51 -6.80 4.71 11.61
N ILE A 52 -5.49 4.83 11.77
CA ILE A 52 -4.69 5.87 11.13
C ILE A 52 -3.66 5.20 10.24
N THR A 53 -3.95 5.19 8.95
CA THR A 53 -3.19 4.46 7.93
C THR A 53 -2.33 5.39 7.10
N THR A 54 -1.13 4.94 6.75
CA THR A 54 -0.31 5.52 5.68
C THR A 54 0.07 4.47 4.66
N GLU A 55 0.00 4.84 3.36
CA GLU A 55 0.61 4.08 2.29
C GLU A 55 2.11 4.37 2.21
N ALA A 56 2.89 3.36 1.85
CA ALA A 56 4.31 3.49 1.61
C ALA A 56 4.80 2.52 0.53
N ASN A 57 5.84 2.92 -0.18
CA ASN A 57 6.60 1.99 -1.01
C ASN A 57 7.73 1.36 -0.20
N PRO A 58 8.11 0.10 -0.46
CA PRO A 58 9.19 -0.57 0.26
C PRO A 58 10.50 0.20 0.28
N ASP A 59 10.88 0.84 -0.84
CA ASP A 59 12.11 1.63 -0.95
C ASP A 59 12.17 2.83 0.00
N SER A 60 11.00 3.39 0.37
CA SER A 60 10.88 4.56 1.26
C SER A 60 10.50 4.22 2.71
N ALA A 61 10.30 2.93 3.05
CA ALA A 61 9.79 2.48 4.35
C ALA A 61 10.76 1.53 5.07
N ARG A 62 12.08 1.73 4.93
CA ARG A 62 13.11 0.87 5.57
C ARG A 62 13.77 1.49 6.81
N GLU A 63 13.62 2.79 6.99
CA GLU A 63 14.18 3.52 8.14
C GLU A 63 13.30 3.33 9.37
N VAL A 64 13.75 2.50 10.32
CA VAL A 64 13.01 2.19 11.57
C VAL A 64 12.75 3.46 12.39
N SER A 65 13.68 4.40 12.43
CA SER A 65 13.53 5.66 13.15
C SER A 65 12.40 6.52 12.60
N ALA A 66 12.29 6.64 11.28
CA ALA A 66 11.21 7.38 10.61
C ALA A 66 9.86 6.70 10.83
N LEU A 67 9.81 5.37 10.72
CA LEU A 67 8.59 4.59 10.98
C LEU A 67 8.16 4.68 12.46
N ARG A 68 9.11 4.68 13.39
CA ARG A 68 8.83 4.88 14.83
C ARG A 68 8.25 6.25 15.10
N GLN A 69 8.78 7.30 14.46
CA GLN A 69 8.22 8.64 14.55
C GLN A 69 6.76 8.69 14.06
N LEU A 70 6.43 8.02 12.96
CA LEU A 70 5.04 7.89 12.51
C LEU A 70 4.18 7.17 13.55
N ARG A 71 4.70 6.08 14.11
CA ARG A 71 3.98 5.30 15.14
C ARG A 71 3.71 6.13 16.40
N GLU A 72 4.70 6.90 16.87
CA GLU A 72 4.58 7.79 18.03
C GLU A 72 3.61 8.96 17.77
N ALA A 73 3.51 9.44 16.54
CA ALA A 73 2.55 10.47 16.13
C ALA A 73 1.09 9.96 16.08
N GLY A 74 0.88 8.62 16.09
CA GLY A 74 -0.45 8.03 16.11
C GLY A 74 -0.81 7.18 14.90
N PHE A 75 0.05 7.05 13.89
CA PHE A 75 -0.18 6.08 12.82
C PHE A 75 -0.14 4.67 13.41
N ASN A 76 -1.18 3.87 13.16
CA ASN A 76 -1.33 2.53 13.72
C ASN A 76 -1.47 1.42 12.66
N ARG A 77 -1.56 1.80 11.37
CA ARG A 77 -1.57 0.88 10.23
C ARG A 77 -0.65 1.41 9.12
N ILE A 78 0.07 0.51 8.46
CA ILE A 78 0.88 0.83 7.28
C ILE A 78 0.50 -0.12 6.14
N SER A 79 0.29 0.41 4.93
CA SER A 79 0.08 -0.37 3.70
C SER A 79 1.31 -0.26 2.81
N LEU A 80 1.94 -1.40 2.53
CA LEU A 80 3.16 -1.49 1.75
C LEU A 80 2.87 -2.03 0.35
N GLY A 81 3.20 -1.26 -0.66
CA GLY A 81 3.02 -1.64 -2.06
C GLY A 81 4.02 -2.71 -2.50
N MET A 82 3.84 -3.96 -2.07
CA MET A 82 4.66 -5.10 -2.48
C MET A 82 4.54 -5.40 -3.97
N GLN A 83 3.32 -5.39 -4.50
CA GLN A 83 2.90 -5.64 -5.87
C GLN A 83 3.19 -7.07 -6.37
N SER A 84 4.41 -7.57 -6.24
CA SER A 84 4.85 -8.91 -6.59
C SER A 84 6.04 -9.34 -5.73
N ALA A 85 6.26 -10.64 -5.59
CA ALA A 85 7.48 -11.24 -5.04
C ALA A 85 8.54 -11.52 -6.13
N SER A 86 8.21 -11.34 -7.40
CA SER A 86 9.12 -11.51 -8.53
C SER A 86 9.73 -10.18 -8.93
N ASP A 87 11.06 -10.07 -8.84
CA ASP A 87 11.78 -8.88 -9.29
C ASP A 87 11.64 -8.62 -10.79
N ASP A 88 11.37 -9.68 -11.59
CA ASP A 88 11.09 -9.55 -13.03
C ASP A 88 9.72 -8.88 -13.27
N GLU A 89 8.68 -9.34 -12.58
CA GLU A 89 7.34 -8.73 -12.62
C GLU A 89 7.40 -7.27 -12.15
N LEU A 90 8.11 -6.99 -11.05
CA LEU A 90 8.30 -5.61 -10.55
C LEU A 90 8.94 -4.70 -11.59
N ARG A 91 9.98 -5.17 -12.29
CA ARG A 91 10.64 -4.41 -13.36
C ARG A 91 9.71 -4.15 -14.55
N LEU A 92 8.89 -5.12 -14.94
CA LEU A 92 7.93 -4.97 -16.04
C LEU A 92 6.93 -3.84 -15.78
N ILE A 93 6.46 -3.68 -14.54
CA ILE A 93 5.55 -2.60 -14.15
C ILE A 93 6.25 -1.31 -13.69
N GLY A 94 7.58 -1.25 -13.85
CA GLY A 94 8.36 -0.04 -13.56
C GLY A 94 8.58 0.23 -12.07
N ARG A 95 8.47 -0.78 -11.21
CA ARG A 95 8.82 -0.64 -9.79
C ARG A 95 10.34 -0.61 -9.63
N VAL A 96 10.79 0.24 -8.70
CA VAL A 96 12.22 0.42 -8.40
C VAL A 96 12.70 -0.47 -7.27
N HIS A 97 11.79 -0.91 -6.40
CA HIS A 97 12.09 -1.81 -5.30
C HIS A 97 12.14 -3.27 -5.74
N THR A 98 12.77 -4.09 -4.92
CA THR A 98 12.86 -5.54 -5.04
C THR A 98 12.00 -6.23 -3.97
N HIS A 99 11.74 -7.53 -4.16
CA HIS A 99 11.09 -8.34 -3.12
C HIS A 99 11.87 -8.32 -1.80
N LYS A 100 13.22 -8.37 -1.86
CA LYS A 100 14.06 -8.25 -0.66
C LYS A 100 13.79 -6.96 0.11
N GLU A 101 13.66 -5.84 -0.59
CA GLU A 101 13.35 -4.55 0.05
C GLU A 101 11.96 -4.52 0.66
N THR A 102 11.00 -5.24 0.09
CA THR A 102 9.67 -5.44 0.72
C THR A 102 9.80 -6.19 2.05
N VAL A 103 10.59 -7.27 2.10
CA VAL A 103 10.85 -8.01 3.34
C VAL A 103 11.50 -7.11 4.39
N GLU A 104 12.51 -6.33 4.00
CA GLU A 104 13.17 -5.36 4.88
C GLU A 104 12.20 -4.30 5.41
N ALA A 105 11.32 -3.76 4.56
CA ALA A 105 10.31 -2.77 4.95
C ALA A 105 9.29 -3.32 5.96
N VAL A 106 8.83 -4.56 5.77
CA VAL A 106 7.94 -5.24 6.73
C VAL A 106 8.64 -5.40 8.08
N HIS A 107 9.88 -5.87 8.09
CA HIS A 107 10.66 -6.02 9.33
C HIS A 107 10.90 -4.67 10.01
N ALA A 108 11.18 -3.62 9.24
CA ALA A 108 11.36 -2.27 9.78
C ALA A 108 10.06 -1.73 10.40
N ALA A 109 8.90 -1.95 9.75
CA ALA A 109 7.60 -1.57 10.29
C ALA A 109 7.31 -2.29 11.61
N ARG A 110 7.55 -3.59 11.68
CA ARG A 110 7.41 -4.38 12.93
C ARG A 110 8.35 -3.87 14.03
N ALA A 111 9.62 -3.63 13.70
CA ALA A 111 10.61 -3.09 14.66
C ALA A 111 10.27 -1.67 15.13
N ALA A 112 9.52 -0.91 14.35
CA ALA A 112 8.99 0.41 14.71
C ALA A 112 7.71 0.34 15.56
N GLY A 113 7.10 -0.86 15.74
CA GLY A 113 5.91 -1.07 16.57
C GLY A 113 4.59 -1.03 15.79
N PHE A 114 4.61 -1.24 14.47
CA PHE A 114 3.37 -1.44 13.71
C PHE A 114 2.90 -2.89 13.86
N ASP A 115 1.74 -3.07 14.49
CA ASP A 115 1.07 -4.36 14.64
C ASP A 115 0.05 -4.62 13.52
N ASN A 116 -0.29 -3.61 12.73
CA ASN A 116 -1.20 -3.70 11.58
C ASN A 116 -0.46 -3.29 10.30
N VAL A 117 0.00 -4.30 9.56
CA VAL A 117 0.69 -4.17 8.28
C VAL A 117 -0.17 -4.78 7.18
N SER A 118 -0.44 -4.00 6.15
CA SER A 118 -1.09 -4.46 4.92
C SER A 118 -0.07 -4.58 3.80
N LEU A 119 -0.22 -5.60 2.95
CA LEU A 119 0.55 -5.73 1.72
C LEU A 119 -0.38 -5.63 0.52
N ASP A 120 0.00 -4.78 -0.43
CA ASP A 120 -0.74 -4.62 -1.67
C ASP A 120 -0.07 -5.45 -2.76
N LEU A 121 -0.87 -6.26 -3.48
CA LEU A 121 -0.45 -7.17 -4.53
C LEU A 121 -1.24 -6.89 -5.80
N ILE A 122 -0.63 -7.13 -6.96
CA ILE A 122 -1.29 -6.99 -8.26
C ILE A 122 -1.26 -8.34 -8.98
N TYR A 123 -2.45 -8.84 -9.36
CA TYR A 123 -2.60 -9.98 -10.27
C TYR A 123 -2.84 -9.51 -11.71
N GLY A 124 -2.71 -10.41 -12.66
CA GLY A 124 -2.81 -10.04 -14.09
C GLY A 124 -1.60 -9.27 -14.60
N LEU A 125 -0.44 -9.39 -13.96
CA LEU A 125 0.78 -8.72 -14.40
C LEU A 125 1.26 -9.28 -15.74
N PRO A 126 1.97 -8.49 -16.57
CA PRO A 126 2.57 -9.00 -17.81
C PRO A 126 3.43 -10.24 -17.53
N GLU A 127 3.29 -11.26 -18.37
CA GLU A 127 3.99 -12.57 -18.29
C GLU A 127 3.66 -13.37 -17.02
N GLN A 128 2.75 -12.90 -16.16
CA GLN A 128 2.34 -13.63 -14.97
C GLN A 128 1.56 -14.88 -15.34
N THR A 129 1.77 -15.93 -14.57
CA THR A 129 1.03 -17.20 -14.67
C THR A 129 0.35 -17.48 -13.33
N MET A 130 -0.64 -18.37 -13.31
CA MET A 130 -1.27 -18.82 -12.07
C MET A 130 -0.23 -19.36 -11.05
N ALA A 131 0.84 -20.00 -11.52
CA ALA A 131 1.90 -20.47 -10.65
C ALA A 131 2.64 -19.29 -9.98
N HIS A 132 3.02 -18.28 -10.76
CA HIS A 132 3.65 -17.06 -10.26
C HIS A 132 2.73 -16.32 -9.28
N TRP A 133 1.42 -16.22 -9.59
CA TRP A 133 0.47 -15.59 -8.67
C TRP A 133 0.40 -16.30 -7.32
N ARG A 134 0.34 -17.63 -7.32
CA ARG A 134 0.37 -18.43 -6.08
C ARG A 134 1.67 -18.26 -5.30
N GLU A 135 2.81 -18.17 -5.97
CA GLU A 135 4.11 -17.85 -5.34
C GLU A 135 4.10 -16.47 -4.71
N ASN A 136 3.53 -15.46 -5.37
CA ASN A 136 3.38 -14.11 -4.85
C ASN A 136 2.51 -14.09 -3.58
N LEU A 137 1.36 -14.78 -3.59
CA LEU A 137 0.49 -14.92 -2.42
C LEU A 137 1.21 -15.62 -1.27
N GLN A 138 1.88 -16.73 -1.54
CA GLN A 138 2.62 -17.47 -0.51
C GLN A 138 3.74 -16.64 0.10
N ALA A 139 4.47 -15.89 -0.70
CA ALA A 139 5.52 -14.98 -0.23
C ALA A 139 4.94 -13.89 0.68
N ALA A 140 3.81 -13.28 0.29
CA ALA A 140 3.14 -12.28 1.09
C ALA A 140 2.63 -12.85 2.43
N ILE A 141 1.99 -14.01 2.41
CA ILE A 141 1.48 -14.70 3.62
C ILE A 141 2.64 -15.04 4.58
N THR A 142 3.80 -15.42 4.05
CA THR A 142 4.99 -15.75 4.86
C THR A 142 5.47 -14.54 5.68
N LEU A 143 5.22 -13.31 5.22
CA LEU A 143 5.53 -12.08 5.95
C LEU A 143 4.52 -11.77 7.07
N ARG A 144 3.46 -12.57 7.20
CA ARG A 144 2.41 -12.47 8.24
C ARG A 144 1.80 -11.07 8.35
N PRO A 145 1.27 -10.51 7.24
CA PRO A 145 0.51 -9.28 7.33
C PRO A 145 -0.86 -9.53 7.99
N GLU A 146 -1.47 -8.50 8.56
CA GLU A 146 -2.84 -8.53 9.06
C GLU A 146 -3.86 -8.38 7.94
N HIS A 147 -3.43 -7.86 6.78
CA HIS A 147 -4.31 -7.62 5.65
C HIS A 147 -3.55 -7.76 4.31
N LEU A 148 -4.21 -8.30 3.31
CA LEU A 148 -3.78 -8.29 1.91
C LEU A 148 -4.79 -7.50 1.08
N SER A 149 -4.28 -6.59 0.24
CA SER A 149 -5.07 -5.92 -0.80
C SER A 149 -4.61 -6.47 -2.14
N CYS A 150 -5.49 -7.17 -2.86
CA CYS A 150 -5.16 -7.75 -4.15
C CYS A 150 -5.97 -7.06 -5.26
N TYR A 151 -5.28 -6.50 -6.24
CA TYR A 151 -5.87 -5.72 -7.34
C TYR A 151 -5.57 -6.36 -8.68
N GLY A 152 -6.56 -6.38 -9.59
CA GLY A 152 -6.31 -6.68 -11.00
C GLY A 152 -5.53 -5.55 -11.68
N LEU A 153 -4.54 -5.91 -12.49
CA LEU A 153 -3.81 -4.93 -13.27
C LEU A 153 -4.76 -4.17 -14.19
N LYS A 154 -4.73 -2.84 -14.11
CA LYS A 154 -5.36 -1.97 -15.08
C LYS A 154 -4.31 -1.17 -15.81
N ILE A 155 -4.24 -1.34 -17.13
CA ILE A 155 -3.31 -0.60 -17.98
C ILE A 155 -3.98 0.72 -18.38
N GLU A 156 -3.48 1.82 -17.85
CA GLU A 156 -3.97 3.16 -18.15
C GLU A 156 -3.31 3.71 -19.42
N GLU A 157 -4.12 4.33 -20.26
CA GLU A 157 -3.66 4.94 -21.52
C GLU A 157 -2.54 5.97 -21.31
N GLY A 158 -1.57 5.95 -22.19
CA GLY A 158 -0.43 6.87 -22.17
C GLY A 158 0.70 6.53 -21.20
N THR A 159 0.55 5.45 -20.40
CA THR A 159 1.59 4.98 -19.49
C THR A 159 2.73 4.28 -20.24
N PRO A 160 3.92 4.12 -19.62
CA PRO A 160 5.00 3.31 -20.20
C PRO A 160 4.61 1.85 -20.46
N LEU A 161 3.73 1.28 -19.64
CA LEU A 161 3.23 -0.07 -19.83
C LEU A 161 2.27 -0.17 -21.01
N ASP A 162 1.36 0.80 -21.17
CA ASP A 162 0.45 0.89 -22.32
C ASP A 162 1.20 0.86 -23.65
N ARG A 163 2.34 1.58 -23.74
CA ARG A 163 3.17 1.63 -24.95
C ARG A 163 3.85 0.30 -25.29
N LYS A 164 3.94 -0.63 -24.34
CA LYS A 164 4.61 -1.92 -24.47
C LYS A 164 3.64 -3.10 -24.48
N LYS A 165 2.36 -2.90 -24.17
CA LYS A 165 1.38 -3.97 -23.95
C LYS A 165 1.28 -4.94 -25.13
N ASP A 166 1.37 -4.46 -26.37
CA ASP A 166 1.27 -5.30 -27.58
C ASP A 166 2.48 -6.24 -27.77
N ALA A 167 3.58 -6.00 -27.05
CA ALA A 167 4.78 -6.83 -27.06
C ALA A 167 4.88 -7.76 -25.86
N LEU A 168 3.90 -7.73 -24.95
CA LEU A 168 3.88 -8.50 -23.71
C LEU A 168 2.63 -9.41 -23.70
N ARG A 169 2.77 -10.59 -23.12
CA ARG A 169 1.60 -11.41 -22.79
C ARG A 169 0.93 -10.81 -21.56
N ILE A 170 -0.29 -10.35 -21.72
CA ILE A 170 -1.14 -9.93 -20.61
C ILE A 170 -2.15 -11.05 -20.36
N PRO A 171 -2.31 -11.57 -19.13
CA PRO A 171 -3.38 -12.51 -18.81
C PRO A 171 -4.73 -11.96 -19.25
N ASP A 172 -5.54 -12.81 -19.88
CA ASP A 172 -6.89 -12.43 -20.31
C ASP A 172 -7.87 -12.35 -19.11
N ASP A 173 -9.11 -11.97 -19.38
CA ASP A 173 -10.12 -11.78 -18.32
C ASP A 173 -10.44 -13.09 -17.58
N ASP A 174 -10.41 -14.23 -18.25
CA ASP A 174 -10.67 -15.54 -17.63
C ASP A 174 -9.49 -15.94 -16.74
N GLU A 175 -8.25 -15.76 -17.20
CA GLU A 175 -7.04 -16.01 -16.43
C GLU A 175 -7.00 -15.10 -15.18
N GLN A 176 -7.32 -13.82 -15.31
CA GLN A 176 -7.40 -12.90 -14.18
C GLN A 176 -8.53 -13.26 -13.20
N ALA A 177 -9.64 -13.76 -13.69
CA ALA A 177 -10.73 -14.26 -12.84
C ALA A 177 -10.29 -15.50 -12.03
N GLU A 178 -9.52 -16.42 -12.63
CA GLU A 178 -8.94 -17.56 -11.91
C GLU A 178 -7.93 -17.12 -10.85
N GLU A 179 -7.08 -16.12 -11.15
CA GLU A 179 -6.13 -15.54 -10.19
C GLU A 179 -6.86 -14.87 -9.02
N TYR A 180 -7.96 -14.15 -9.30
CA TYR A 180 -8.82 -13.59 -8.25
C TYR A 180 -9.43 -14.68 -7.37
N LEU A 181 -9.97 -15.74 -7.94
CA LEU A 181 -10.55 -16.85 -7.17
C LEU A 181 -9.49 -17.53 -6.30
N ALA A 182 -8.28 -17.76 -6.82
CA ALA A 182 -7.17 -18.30 -6.05
C ALA A 182 -6.73 -17.40 -4.88
N THR A 183 -7.06 -16.11 -4.93
CA THR A 183 -6.78 -15.16 -3.83
C THR A 183 -7.72 -15.38 -2.64
N VAL A 184 -8.93 -15.88 -2.89
CA VAL A 184 -9.99 -16.03 -1.87
C VAL A 184 -9.94 -17.41 -1.19
N GLU A 185 -9.27 -18.39 -1.81
CA GLU A 185 -9.05 -19.74 -1.26
C GLU A 185 -8.01 -19.73 -0.12
#